data_755ffb5cdff20cb12f55b573ce224dde
#
_entry.id   755ffb5cdff20cb12f55b573ce224dde
#
_cell.length_a   1.000
_cell.length_b   1.000
_cell.length_c   1.000
_cell.angle_alpha   90.00
_cell.angle_beta   90.00
_cell.angle_gamma   90.00
#
_symmetry.space_group_name_H-M   'P 1'
#
loop_
_entity.id
_entity.type
_entity.pdbx_description
1 polymer ?
#
loop_
_entity_poly.entity_id
_entity_poly.type
_entity_poly.pdbx_seq_one_letter_code
_entity_poly.pdbx_strand_id
1 'polypeptide(L)' 'MPFINIKITKEEGKVVSVEQKKALIDGVSNLLVDVLGKNKASIVVIIDEIDPDNYGLGGKTITQVRRGE' A
#
# COMPACT_ATOMS: atom_id res chain seq x y z
N MET A 1 19.83 1.60 2.39
CA MET A 1 18.63 0.91 2.88
C MET A 1 17.43 1.38 2.07
N PRO A 2 16.91 0.56 1.15
CA PRO A 2 15.70 0.92 0.41
C PRO A 2 14.48 0.97 1.33
N PHE A 3 13.62 1.92 1.08
CA PHE A 3 12.43 2.15 1.89
C PHE A 3 11.23 2.31 0.95
N ILE A 4 10.29 1.38 1.04
CA ILE A 4 9.11 1.35 0.17
C ILE A 4 7.85 1.53 0.99
N ASN A 5 6.99 2.41 0.54
CA ASN A 5 5.70 2.64 1.17
C ASN A 5 4.59 2.30 0.18
N ILE A 6 3.73 1.36 0.57
CA ILE A 6 2.56 0.98 -0.21
C ILE A 6 1.34 1.56 0.49
N LYS A 7 0.59 2.40 -0.21
CA LYS A 7 -0.64 2.97 0.32
C LYS A 7 -1.83 2.32 -0.36
N ILE A 8 -2.72 1.77 0.45
CA ILE A 8 -3.93 1.10 -0.04
C ILE A 8 -5.13 1.82 0.57
N THR A 9 -6.02 2.32 -0.28
CA THR A 9 -7.25 2.92 0.21
C THR A 9 -8.24 1.81 0.55
N LYS A 10 -8.75 1.84 1.77
CA LYS A 10 -9.73 0.86 2.22
C LYS A 10 -10.98 0.90 1.36
N GLU A 11 -11.49 -0.27 1.02
CA GLU A 11 -12.73 -0.43 0.27
C GLU A 11 -13.75 -1.14 1.13
N GLU A 12 -15.01 -0.70 1.03
CA GLU A 12 -16.10 -1.32 1.76
C GLU A 12 -16.26 -2.79 1.37
N GLY A 13 -16.35 -3.65 2.37
CA GLY A 13 -16.51 -5.08 2.15
C GLY A 13 -15.27 -5.83 1.70
N LYS A 14 -14.14 -5.13 1.53
CA LYS A 14 -12.89 -5.75 1.13
C LYS A 14 -11.82 -5.51 2.18
N VAL A 15 -11.27 -6.58 2.70
CA VAL A 15 -10.22 -6.52 3.71
C VAL A 15 -8.96 -7.16 3.14
N VAL A 16 -7.84 -6.45 3.22
CA VAL A 16 -6.55 -7.00 2.84
C VAL A 16 -6.07 -7.88 3.99
N SER A 17 -5.92 -9.17 3.73
CA SER A 17 -5.54 -10.13 4.75
C SER A 17 -4.07 -10.02 5.13
N VAL A 18 -3.71 -10.58 6.28
CA VAL A 18 -2.30 -10.66 6.71
C VAL A 18 -1.49 -11.46 5.69
N GLU A 19 -2.06 -12.51 5.11
CA GLU A 19 -1.37 -13.33 4.11
C GLU A 19 -1.10 -12.53 2.83
N GLN A 20 -2.04 -11.69 2.41
CA GLN A 20 -1.84 -10.80 1.27
C GLN A 20 -0.75 -9.77 1.56
N LYS A 21 -0.72 -9.21 2.77
CA LYS A 21 0.31 -8.27 3.19
C LYS A 21 1.69 -8.92 3.20
N LYS A 22 1.79 -10.15 3.71
CA LYS A 22 3.04 -10.91 3.66
C LYS A 22 3.52 -11.11 2.23
N ALA A 23 2.62 -11.46 1.32
CA ALA A 23 2.95 -11.68 -0.09
C ALA A 23 3.43 -10.38 -0.75
N LEU A 24 2.79 -9.25 -0.45
CA LEU A 24 3.20 -7.95 -0.96
C LEU A 24 4.59 -7.57 -0.47
N ILE A 25 4.83 -7.72 0.82
CA ILE A 25 6.11 -7.37 1.43
C ILE A 25 7.23 -8.23 0.83
N ASP A 26 7.03 -9.53 0.73
CA ASP A 26 8.02 -10.43 0.18
C ASP A 26 8.24 -10.18 -1.32
N GLY A 27 7.17 -10.05 -2.08
CA GLY A 27 7.24 -9.84 -3.52
C GLY A 27 7.93 -8.53 -3.90
N VAL A 28 7.61 -7.44 -3.22
CA VAL A 28 8.25 -6.14 -3.46
C VAL A 28 9.73 -6.20 -3.07
N SER A 29 10.05 -6.85 -1.96
CA SER A 29 11.45 -7.03 -1.54
C SER A 29 12.25 -7.81 -2.58
N ASN A 30 11.69 -8.91 -3.10
CA ASN A 30 12.34 -9.70 -4.14
C ASN A 30 12.54 -8.91 -5.43
N LEU A 31 11.56 -8.08 -5.79
CA LEU A 31 11.68 -7.21 -6.96
C LEU A 31 12.87 -6.26 -6.85
N LEU A 32 13.07 -5.66 -5.69
CA LEU A 32 14.20 -4.76 -5.46
C LEU A 32 15.54 -5.49 -5.49
N VAL A 33 15.58 -6.72 -5.00
CA VAL A 33 16.78 -7.56 -5.11
C VAL A 33 17.10 -7.81 -6.58
N ASP A 34 16.08 -8.18 -7.37
CA ASP A 34 16.27 -8.53 -8.79
C ASP A 34 16.67 -7.32 -9.63
N VAL A 35 16.06 -6.18 -9.41
CA VAL A 35 16.27 -4.99 -10.24
C VAL A 35 17.48 -4.19 -9.80
N LEU A 36 17.66 -4.01 -8.50
CA LEU A 36 18.68 -3.11 -7.94
C LEU A 36 19.88 -3.83 -7.31
N GLY A 37 19.82 -5.14 -7.18
CA GLY A 37 20.88 -5.89 -6.50
C GLY A 37 21.03 -5.57 -5.03
N LYS A 38 19.94 -5.10 -4.38
CA LYS A 38 19.99 -4.74 -2.96
C LYS A 38 19.95 -5.98 -2.06
N ASN A 39 20.52 -5.85 -0.86
CA ASN A 39 20.45 -6.90 0.14
C ASN A 39 19.01 -6.94 0.71
N LYS A 40 18.34 -8.07 0.54
CA LYS A 40 16.96 -8.24 0.99
C LYS A 40 16.79 -7.92 2.47
N ALA A 41 17.76 -8.26 3.29
CA ALA A 41 17.71 -8.03 4.74
C ALA A 41 17.65 -6.55 5.14
N SER A 42 18.03 -5.64 4.23
CA SER A 42 18.01 -4.21 4.51
C SER A 42 16.81 -3.48 3.88
N ILE A 43 15.92 -4.19 3.20
CA ILE A 43 14.78 -3.58 2.53
C ILE A 43 13.62 -3.41 3.51
N VAL A 44 13.13 -2.18 3.63
CA VAL A 44 11.98 -1.86 4.48
C VAL A 44 10.76 -1.64 3.61
N VAL A 45 9.67 -2.34 3.91
CA VAL A 45 8.39 -2.19 3.21
C VAL A 45 7.32 -1.88 4.25
N ILE A 46 6.61 -0.78 4.05
CA ILE A 46 5.51 -0.38 4.92
C ILE A 46 4.22 -0.37 4.11
N ILE A 47 3.17 -0.94 4.67
CA ILE A 47 1.84 -0.92 4.08
C ILE A 47 0.96 -0.03 4.95
N ASP A 48 0.44 1.05 4.35
CA ASP A 48 -0.53 1.94 4.98
C ASP A 48 -1.91 1.65 4.40
N GLU A 49 -2.84 1.28 5.24
CA GLU A 49 -4.25 1.19 4.86
C GLU A 49 -4.91 2.51 5.18
N ILE A 50 -5.38 3.21 4.16
CA ILE A 50 -5.88 4.58 4.29
C ILE A 50 -7.41 4.56 4.26
N ASP A 51 -8.00 5.19 5.28
CA ASP A 51 -9.44 5.41 5.31
C ASP A 51 -9.82 6.38 4.19
N PRO A 52 -10.87 6.09 3.39
CA PRO A 52 -11.29 6.99 2.31
C PRO A 52 -11.74 8.37 2.79
N ASP A 53 -12.04 8.54 4.08
CA ASP A 53 -12.31 9.86 4.65
C ASP A 53 -11.03 10.67 4.89
N ASN A 54 -9.88 10.01 4.89
CA ASN A 54 -8.58 10.64 5.10
C ASN A 54 -7.84 10.92 3.80
N TYR A 55 -8.49 10.70 2.67
CA TYR A 55 -7.90 10.84 1.34
C TYR A 55 -8.78 11.78 0.52
N GLY A 56 -8.18 12.83 0.00
CA GLY A 56 -8.92 13.85 -0.74
C GLY A 56 -8.54 13.94 -2.21
N LEU A 57 -9.52 14.25 -3.04
CA LEU A 57 -9.34 14.50 -4.46
C LEU A 57 -10.27 15.66 -4.86
N GLY A 58 -9.66 16.73 -5.36
CA GLY A 58 -10.44 17.90 -5.80
C GLY A 58 -11.22 18.58 -4.68
N GLY A 59 -10.73 18.50 -3.45
CA GLY A 59 -11.37 19.11 -2.30
C GLY A 59 -12.45 18.25 -1.64
N LYS A 60 -12.66 17.04 -2.15
CA LYS A 60 -13.64 16.09 -1.59
C LYS A 60 -12.94 14.86 -1.08
N THR A 61 -13.51 14.22 -0.06
CA THR A 61 -13.02 12.93 0.39
C THR A 61 -13.28 11.87 -0.67
N ILE A 62 -12.49 10.79 -0.66
CA ILE A 62 -12.73 9.67 -1.58
C ILE A 62 -14.10 9.03 -1.31
N THR A 63 -14.57 9.04 -0.06
CA THR A 63 -15.92 8.60 0.28
C THR A 63 -16.97 9.39 -0.51
N GLN A 64 -16.85 10.72 -0.53
CA GLN A 64 -17.75 11.57 -1.30
C GLN A 64 -17.66 11.29 -2.80
N VAL A 65 -16.44 11.19 -3.32
CA VAL A 65 -16.23 10.93 -4.75
C VAL A 65 -16.86 9.60 -5.17
N ARG A 66 -16.69 8.55 -4.36
CA ARG A 66 -17.27 7.23 -4.64
C ARG A 66 -18.79 7.22 -4.60
N ARG A 67 -19.40 8.11 -3.80
CA ARG A 67 -20.85 8.27 -3.71
C ARG A 67 -21.41 9.19 -4.78
N GLY A 68 -20.55 9.83 -5.58
CA GLY A 68 -21.00 10.81 -6.58
C GLY A 68 -21.40 12.16 -6.01
N GLU A 69 -20.89 12.48 -4.84
CA GLU A 69 -21.20 13.74 -4.15
C GLU A 69 -20.31 14.90 -4.60
#